data_24602805c550fafbc871e50d03c99396
#
_entry.id   24602805c550fafbc871e50d03c99396
#
_cell.length_a   1.000
_cell.length_b   1.000
_cell.length_c   1.000
_cell.angle_alpha   90.00
_cell.angle_beta   90.00
_cell.angle_gamma   90.00
#
_symmetry.space_group_name_H-M   'P 1'
#
loop_
_entity.id
_entity.type
_entity.pdbx_description
1 polymer ?
#
loop_
_entity_poly.entity_id
_entity_poly.type
_entity_poly.pdbx_seq_one_letter_code
_entity_poly.pdbx_strand_id
1 'polypeptide(L)'
;MLDFSKLRLSSFKSFVEPIEIDIKDGLTGVVGPNGCGKSNLVEAIRWVMGEASYKSMRASSMEGVIFQGTQNRPSRNSAEVSLVLNNKDRDAPLMCNDTDIIEVTRRIEREAGSVYKLNGNDTRARDIQMLFADASTGARSPSLVRQGQIQELIDQKPNERRRILEDAAGISGLHVRRHEAELRIKSAETNIDRLDDILKELASQVRSLNKQSREASRYKNLSQKIRETEILLLAKKYKTIELECKENEEKLHSLNVEHQNIVRSVSNKKTEELNIQESLPELKKGSNDSSAILQRLIIEMERFDNDQIPVSYTHLTLPTKA
;
A
#
# COMPACT_ATOMS: atom_id res chain seq x y z
N MET A 1 33.76 30.52 15.08
CA MET A 1 33.90 29.94 13.73
C MET A 1 34.50 28.56 13.90
N LEU A 2 34.03 27.53 13.15
CA LEU A 2 34.64 26.22 13.27
C LEU A 2 36.05 26.23 12.72
N ASP A 3 37.03 25.97 13.56
CA ASP A 3 38.43 25.96 13.15
C ASP A 3 38.90 24.57 12.76
N PHE A 4 39.67 24.51 11.66
CA PHE A 4 40.29 23.25 11.24
C PHE A 4 41.48 22.94 12.16
N SER A 5 41.42 21.78 12.78
CA SER A 5 42.49 21.34 13.69
C SER A 5 43.41 20.31 13.03
N LYS A 6 42.86 19.41 12.24
CA LYS A 6 43.64 18.29 11.69
C LYS A 6 43.05 17.78 10.42
N LEU A 7 43.89 17.40 9.45
CA LEU A 7 43.52 16.76 8.19
C LEU A 7 44.23 15.40 8.07
N ARG A 8 43.46 14.33 7.90
CA ARG A 8 44.01 12.99 7.66
C ARG A 8 43.64 12.55 6.26
N LEU A 9 44.61 11.96 5.54
CA LEU A 9 44.41 11.45 4.19
C LEU A 9 44.99 10.05 4.09
N SER A 10 44.30 9.19 3.39
CA SER A 10 44.79 7.85 3.06
C SER A 10 44.40 7.49 1.63
N SER A 11 45.33 7.07 0.82
CA SER A 11 45.14 6.62 -0.57
C SER A 11 44.40 7.63 -1.48
N PHE A 12 44.46 8.92 -1.12
CA PHE A 12 43.83 10.02 -1.84
C PHE A 12 44.81 10.63 -2.86
N LYS A 13 44.51 10.50 -4.14
CA LYS A 13 45.32 11.01 -5.26
C LYS A 13 46.81 10.66 -5.14
N SER A 14 47.69 11.64 -4.90
CA SER A 14 49.12 11.44 -4.72
C SER A 14 49.54 10.93 -3.33
N PHE A 15 48.62 10.96 -2.36
CA PHE A 15 48.88 10.55 -0.97
C PHE A 15 48.51 9.06 -0.81
N VAL A 16 49.51 8.20 -0.92
CA VAL A 16 49.32 6.73 -0.88
C VAL A 16 49.22 6.21 0.55
N GLU A 17 50.19 6.63 1.36
CA GLU A 17 50.26 6.26 2.78
C GLU A 17 49.40 7.20 3.61
N PRO A 18 48.88 6.74 4.76
CA PRO A 18 48.20 7.61 5.69
C PRO A 18 49.07 8.79 6.14
N ILE A 19 48.56 9.99 5.96
CA ILE A 19 49.23 11.21 6.36
C ILE A 19 48.31 12.00 7.27
N GLU A 20 48.84 12.52 8.36
CA GLU A 20 48.17 13.42 9.29
C GLU A 20 48.86 14.77 9.25
N ILE A 21 48.07 15.82 9.08
CA ILE A 21 48.56 17.21 8.99
C ILE A 21 47.85 18.00 10.10
N ASP A 22 48.61 18.47 11.06
CA ASP A 22 48.08 19.38 12.08
C ASP A 22 47.98 20.81 11.49
N ILE A 23 46.81 21.42 11.67
CA ILE A 23 46.55 22.80 11.29
C ILE A 23 46.54 23.63 12.60
N LYS A 24 47.54 24.45 12.78
CA LYS A 24 47.69 25.27 13.98
C LYS A 24 46.88 26.54 13.83
N ASP A 25 46.54 27.14 14.97
CA ASP A 25 45.89 28.45 15.00
C ASP A 25 46.75 29.51 14.31
N GLY A 26 46.13 30.43 13.62
CA GLY A 26 46.76 31.45 12.82
C GLY A 26 47.07 31.00 11.40
N LEU A 27 48.25 31.40 10.88
CA LEU A 27 48.65 31.11 9.50
C LEU A 27 49.45 29.80 9.40
N THR A 28 48.91 28.83 8.73
CA THR A 28 49.60 27.56 8.38
C THR A 28 50.00 27.56 6.91
N GLY A 29 51.28 27.46 6.60
CA GLY A 29 51.84 27.43 5.24
C GLY A 29 52.22 26.04 4.81
N VAL A 30 51.78 25.58 3.59
CA VAL A 30 52.20 24.36 2.96
C VAL A 30 53.13 24.67 1.79
N VAL A 31 54.37 24.34 1.93
CA VAL A 31 55.41 24.61 0.91
C VAL A 31 55.99 23.33 0.33
N GLY A 32 56.46 23.41 -0.89
CA GLY A 32 57.10 22.26 -1.57
C GLY A 32 57.24 22.48 -3.07
N PRO A 33 57.98 21.63 -3.76
CA PRO A 33 58.22 21.74 -5.22
C PRO A 33 56.94 21.53 -6.03
N ASN A 34 56.94 21.86 -7.31
CA ASN A 34 55.84 21.62 -8.20
C ASN A 34 55.61 20.11 -8.36
N GLY A 35 54.34 19.67 -8.36
CA GLY A 35 53.97 18.26 -8.49
C GLY A 35 53.93 17.45 -7.18
N CYS A 36 54.36 18.01 -6.01
CA CYS A 36 54.38 17.26 -4.74
C CYS A 36 52.98 17.03 -4.10
N GLY A 37 51.92 17.53 -4.71
CA GLY A 37 50.55 17.30 -4.21
C GLY A 37 49.93 18.43 -3.41
N LYS A 38 50.54 19.63 -3.31
CA LYS A 38 50.00 20.77 -2.57
C LYS A 38 48.51 21.08 -2.90
N SER A 39 48.20 21.11 -4.19
CA SER A 39 46.81 21.33 -4.65
C SER A 39 45.85 20.20 -4.27
N ASN A 40 46.35 18.97 -4.11
CA ASN A 40 45.55 17.83 -3.73
C ASN A 40 45.07 17.92 -2.26
N LEU A 41 45.78 18.65 -1.40
CA LEU A 41 45.34 18.92 -0.02
C LEU A 41 44.11 19.82 0.01
N VAL A 42 44.08 20.88 -0.79
CA VAL A 42 42.89 21.76 -0.88
C VAL A 42 41.72 20.97 -1.48
N GLU A 43 41.98 20.09 -2.46
CA GLU A 43 40.97 19.24 -3.05
C GLU A 43 40.44 18.21 -2.04
N ALA A 44 41.29 17.65 -1.18
CA ALA A 44 40.87 16.74 -0.12
C ALA A 44 39.96 17.42 0.90
N ILE A 45 40.27 18.63 1.33
CA ILE A 45 39.41 19.43 2.21
C ILE A 45 38.06 19.64 1.56
N ARG A 46 38.02 20.10 0.31
CA ARG A 46 36.77 20.32 -0.41
C ARG A 46 35.95 19.01 -0.59
N TRP A 47 36.67 17.92 -0.85
CA TRP A 47 36.02 16.62 -1.04
C TRP A 47 35.33 16.15 0.21
N VAL A 48 35.95 16.23 1.38
CA VAL A 48 35.33 15.81 2.65
C VAL A 48 34.20 16.75 3.05
N MET A 49 34.25 18.03 2.68
CA MET A 49 33.18 19.00 2.92
C MET A 49 31.93 18.81 2.03
N GLY A 50 31.92 17.81 1.14
CA GLY A 50 30.74 17.48 0.37
C GLY A 50 30.77 17.86 -1.11
N GLU A 51 31.95 18.17 -1.68
CA GLU A 51 32.04 18.39 -3.13
C GLU A 51 31.68 17.12 -3.89
N ALA A 52 30.66 17.22 -4.76
CA ALA A 52 30.13 16.11 -5.54
C ALA A 52 30.58 16.16 -7.01
N SER A 53 31.22 17.25 -7.45
CA SER A 53 31.66 17.41 -8.84
C SER A 53 33.06 16.83 -9.05
N TYR A 54 33.15 15.73 -9.80
CA TYR A 54 34.45 15.16 -10.20
C TYR A 54 35.30 16.12 -11.03
N LYS A 55 34.66 17.00 -11.82
CA LYS A 55 35.34 18.04 -12.59
C LYS A 55 36.07 19.03 -11.69
N SER A 56 35.44 19.42 -10.58
CA SER A 56 36.08 20.32 -9.63
C SER A 56 37.21 19.66 -8.83
N MET A 57 37.23 18.32 -8.82
CA MET A 57 38.31 17.52 -8.28
C MET A 57 39.41 17.19 -9.33
N ARG A 58 39.36 17.74 -10.52
CA ARG A 58 40.29 17.43 -11.64
C ARG A 58 40.44 15.92 -11.88
N ALA A 59 39.31 15.20 -11.82
CA ALA A 59 39.24 13.76 -12.03
C ALA A 59 38.27 13.45 -13.16
N SER A 60 38.40 12.27 -13.78
CA SER A 60 37.50 11.80 -14.84
C SER A 60 36.18 11.23 -14.28
N SER A 61 36.25 10.72 -13.04
CA SER A 61 35.12 10.18 -12.29
C SER A 61 35.31 10.46 -10.80
N MET A 62 34.31 10.20 -9.96
CA MET A 62 34.49 10.33 -8.50
C MET A 62 35.52 9.34 -7.95
N GLU A 63 35.64 8.17 -8.54
CA GLU A 63 36.67 7.18 -8.20
C GLU A 63 38.11 7.63 -8.59
N GLY A 64 38.23 8.64 -9.46
CA GLY A 64 39.50 9.23 -9.83
C GLY A 64 40.25 9.94 -8.69
N VAL A 65 39.61 10.11 -7.54
CA VAL A 65 40.25 10.60 -6.30
C VAL A 65 41.03 9.48 -5.59
N ILE A 66 40.78 8.22 -5.88
CA ILE A 66 41.51 7.06 -5.36
C ILE A 66 42.87 6.99 -6.07
N PHE A 67 43.91 6.63 -5.34
CA PHE A 67 45.25 6.43 -5.92
C PHE A 67 45.19 5.34 -6.99
N GLN A 68 45.53 5.71 -8.23
CA GLN A 68 45.44 4.85 -9.40
C GLN A 68 46.63 3.87 -9.58
N GLY A 69 47.66 4.02 -8.75
CA GLY A 69 48.89 3.28 -8.90
C GLY A 69 49.99 4.04 -9.69
N THR A 70 51.22 3.60 -9.57
CA THR A 70 52.39 4.02 -10.34
C THR A 70 53.19 2.79 -10.75
N GLN A 71 54.26 2.97 -11.54
CA GLN A 71 55.13 1.85 -11.91
C GLN A 71 55.67 1.07 -10.70
N ASN A 72 55.84 1.74 -9.56
CA ASN A 72 56.43 1.15 -8.34
C ASN A 72 55.44 0.87 -7.22
N ARG A 73 54.17 1.25 -7.37
CA ARG A 73 53.13 1.10 -6.30
C ARG A 73 51.80 0.66 -6.91
N PRO A 74 51.17 -0.39 -6.38
CA PRO A 74 49.87 -0.84 -6.87
C PRO A 74 48.78 0.17 -6.60
N SER A 75 47.73 0.16 -7.41
CA SER A 75 46.54 0.96 -7.19
C SER A 75 45.86 0.58 -5.87
N ARG A 76 45.10 1.49 -5.29
CA ARG A 76 44.28 1.23 -4.09
C ARG A 76 42.81 1.05 -4.46
N ASN A 77 42.06 0.38 -3.60
CA ASN A 77 40.60 0.16 -3.81
C ASN A 77 39.73 1.20 -3.10
N SER A 78 40.29 1.91 -2.16
CA SER A 78 39.57 2.95 -1.40
C SER A 78 40.43 4.16 -1.12
N ALA A 79 39.80 5.30 -0.94
CA ALA A 79 40.44 6.51 -0.41
C ALA A 79 39.61 7.05 0.74
N GLU A 80 40.28 7.61 1.72
CA GLU A 80 39.66 8.17 2.91
C GLU A 80 40.28 9.52 3.26
N VAL A 81 39.42 10.47 3.60
CA VAL A 81 39.83 11.80 4.11
C VAL A 81 38.99 12.10 5.32
N SER A 82 39.67 12.44 6.43
CA SER A 82 39.04 12.91 7.66
C SER A 82 39.49 14.33 7.97
N LEU A 83 38.53 15.18 8.31
CA LEU A 83 38.75 16.56 8.75
C LEU A 83 38.26 16.68 10.19
N VAL A 84 39.18 17.11 11.06
CA VAL A 84 38.88 17.34 12.48
C VAL A 84 38.73 18.83 12.70
N LEU A 85 37.59 19.19 13.28
CA LEU A 85 37.19 20.58 13.58
C LEU A 85 37.17 20.79 15.09
N ASN A 86 37.59 21.97 15.51
CA ASN A 86 37.50 22.41 16.89
C ASN A 86 36.17 23.17 17.08
N ASN A 87 35.36 22.71 18.05
CA ASN A 87 34.07 23.29 18.39
C ASN A 87 34.03 23.79 19.85
N LYS A 88 35.12 24.25 20.39
CA LYS A 88 35.16 24.73 21.78
C LYS A 88 34.21 25.91 22.00
N ASP A 89 34.05 26.76 20.99
CA ASP A 89 33.19 27.95 21.05
C ASP A 89 31.69 27.61 20.80
N ARG A 90 31.36 26.32 20.57
CA ARG A 90 29.98 25.86 20.33
C ARG A 90 29.30 26.50 19.13
N ASP A 91 30.06 26.85 18.11
CA ASP A 91 29.57 27.46 16.87
C ASP A 91 28.98 26.44 15.86
N ALA A 92 29.04 25.15 16.18
CA ALA A 92 28.47 24.11 15.33
C ALA A 92 26.93 24.08 15.36
N PRO A 93 26.29 23.64 14.31
CA PRO A 93 24.85 23.39 14.31
C PRO A 93 24.41 22.45 15.44
N LEU A 94 23.17 22.60 15.92
CA LEU A 94 22.60 21.87 17.05
C LEU A 94 22.84 20.35 17.00
N MET A 95 22.91 19.75 15.80
CA MET A 95 23.14 18.30 15.62
C MET A 95 24.54 17.83 16.07
N CYS A 96 25.52 18.74 16.19
CA CYS A 96 26.91 18.42 16.50
C CYS A 96 27.49 19.27 17.63
N ASN A 97 26.67 20.06 18.32
CA ASN A 97 27.11 21.04 19.28
C ASN A 97 27.46 20.45 20.66
N ASP A 98 27.20 19.16 20.86
CA ASP A 98 27.45 18.48 22.14
C ASP A 98 28.90 18.09 22.34
N THR A 99 29.71 18.08 21.27
CA THR A 99 31.13 17.67 21.31
C THR A 99 32.08 18.82 21.06
N ASP A 100 33.22 18.86 21.76
CA ASP A 100 34.27 19.84 21.54
C ASP A 100 35.06 19.64 20.28
N ILE A 101 35.03 18.41 19.75
CA ILE A 101 35.73 18.00 18.54
C ILE A 101 34.70 17.36 17.62
N ILE A 102 34.68 17.77 16.37
CA ILE A 102 33.86 17.21 15.32
C ILE A 102 34.77 16.59 14.27
N GLU A 103 34.66 15.30 14.05
CA GLU A 103 35.38 14.59 13.02
C GLU A 103 34.43 14.25 11.86
N VAL A 104 34.74 14.78 10.69
CA VAL A 104 34.02 14.45 9.43
C VAL A 104 34.93 13.60 8.59
N THR A 105 34.49 12.37 8.30
CA THR A 105 35.22 11.44 7.44
C THR A 105 34.44 11.14 6.19
N ARG A 106 35.08 11.18 5.05
CA ARG A 106 34.56 10.66 3.79
C ARG A 106 35.44 9.55 3.28
N ARG A 107 34.83 8.42 2.99
CA ARG A 107 35.47 7.25 2.37
C ARG A 107 34.81 6.92 1.05
N ILE A 108 35.58 6.63 0.05
CA ILE A 108 35.10 6.11 -1.24
C ILE A 108 35.77 4.76 -1.51
N GLU A 109 34.96 3.83 -2.00
CA GLU A 109 35.43 2.52 -2.45
C GLU A 109 35.06 2.33 -3.92
N ARG A 110 35.90 1.64 -4.67
CA ARG A 110 35.59 1.31 -6.06
C ARG A 110 34.31 0.48 -6.10
N GLU A 111 33.41 0.82 -7.02
CA GLU A 111 32.13 0.14 -7.25
C GLU A 111 31.11 0.23 -6.10
N ALA A 112 31.53 0.57 -4.88
CA ALA A 112 30.64 0.71 -3.72
C ALA A 112 30.18 2.14 -3.44
N GLY A 113 30.85 3.14 -4.06
CA GLY A 113 30.48 4.54 -3.90
C GLY A 113 31.10 5.23 -2.70
N SER A 114 30.47 6.30 -2.21
CA SER A 114 31.03 7.20 -1.19
C SER A 114 30.14 7.22 0.06
N VAL A 115 30.76 7.03 1.23
CA VAL A 115 30.12 7.05 2.55
C VAL A 115 30.69 8.19 3.37
N TYR A 116 29.84 8.86 4.15
CA TYR A 116 30.25 9.87 5.11
C TYR A 116 30.04 9.39 6.53
N LYS A 117 30.95 9.77 7.41
CA LYS A 117 30.83 9.56 8.86
C LYS A 117 31.03 10.88 9.60
N LEU A 118 30.23 11.05 10.63
CA LEU A 118 30.33 12.16 11.56
C LEU A 118 30.55 11.61 12.97
N ASN A 119 31.69 11.91 13.56
CA ASN A 119 32.13 11.34 14.85
C ASN A 119 32.01 9.80 14.88
N GLY A 120 32.36 9.13 13.76
CA GLY A 120 32.30 7.68 13.63
C GLY A 120 30.95 7.10 13.19
N ASN A 121 29.86 7.87 13.23
CA ASN A 121 28.52 7.43 12.84
C ASN A 121 28.24 7.72 11.36
N ASP A 122 27.62 6.80 10.68
CA ASP A 122 27.23 6.97 9.26
C ASP A 122 26.23 8.13 9.12
N THR A 123 26.50 9.03 8.18
CA THR A 123 25.73 10.25 7.98
C THR A 123 25.51 10.50 6.49
N ARG A 124 24.43 11.19 6.15
CA ARG A 124 24.13 11.52 4.75
C ARG A 124 25.02 12.65 4.26
N ALA A 125 25.43 12.57 2.98
CA ALA A 125 26.20 13.63 2.32
C ALA A 125 25.59 15.03 2.50
N ARG A 126 24.25 15.11 2.48
CA ARG A 126 23.50 16.34 2.64
C ARG A 126 23.69 16.98 4.03
N ASP A 127 23.71 16.16 5.07
CA ASP A 127 23.85 16.65 6.45
C ASP A 127 25.25 17.25 6.65
N ILE A 128 26.26 16.65 6.03
CA ILE A 128 27.63 17.20 6.02
C ILE A 128 27.69 18.51 5.21
N GLN A 129 27.04 18.57 4.05
CA GLN A 129 26.97 19.82 3.29
C GLN A 129 26.28 20.95 4.08
N MET A 130 25.22 20.62 4.82
CA MET A 130 24.53 21.59 5.69
C MET A 130 25.40 22.03 6.86
N LEU A 131 26.12 21.11 7.50
CA LEU A 131 27.08 21.44 8.58
C LEU A 131 28.06 22.50 8.13
N PHE A 132 28.68 22.32 6.99
CA PHE A 132 29.67 23.25 6.45
C PHE A 132 29.04 24.53 5.88
N ALA A 133 27.83 24.47 5.32
CA ALA A 133 27.11 25.67 4.86
C ALA A 133 26.72 26.58 6.01
N ASP A 134 26.24 25.99 7.12
CA ASP A 134 25.92 26.76 8.35
C ASP A 134 27.15 27.40 8.99
N ALA A 135 28.29 26.70 8.94
CA ALA A 135 29.56 27.24 9.42
C ALA A 135 30.21 28.25 8.44
N SER A 136 29.55 28.58 7.32
CA SER A 136 30.10 29.44 6.26
C SER A 136 31.43 28.96 5.65
N THR A 137 31.77 27.69 5.86
CA THR A 137 33.02 27.05 5.44
C THR A 137 32.82 25.96 4.39
N GLY A 138 31.69 25.96 3.68
CA GLY A 138 31.33 24.93 2.71
C GLY A 138 32.35 24.72 1.57
N ALA A 139 32.29 23.60 0.87
CA ALA A 139 33.21 23.23 -0.22
C ALA A 139 33.30 24.29 -1.36
N ARG A 140 32.30 25.14 -1.49
CA ARG A 140 32.23 26.27 -2.44
C ARG A 140 32.32 27.63 -1.79
N SER A 141 32.56 27.66 -0.50
CA SER A 141 32.71 28.93 0.25
C SER A 141 33.84 29.75 -0.32
N PRO A 142 33.73 31.10 -0.35
CA PRO A 142 34.81 32.00 -0.68
C PRO A 142 36.02 31.89 0.29
N SER A 143 35.85 31.22 1.42
CA SER A 143 36.93 30.88 2.35
C SER A 143 37.99 29.94 1.77
N LEU A 144 37.61 29.14 0.75
CA LEU A 144 38.50 28.20 0.05
C LEU A 144 38.83 28.69 -1.35
N VAL A 145 39.85 29.52 -1.47
CA VAL A 145 40.29 30.13 -2.74
C VAL A 145 41.27 29.21 -3.45
N ARG A 146 40.94 28.82 -4.68
CA ARG A 146 41.82 28.06 -5.58
C ARG A 146 42.64 28.98 -6.46
N GLN A 147 43.72 28.44 -6.99
CA GLN A 147 44.49 29.12 -8.03
C GLN A 147 43.59 29.46 -9.24
N GLY A 148 43.60 30.72 -9.66
CA GLY A 148 42.79 31.23 -10.76
C GLY A 148 41.33 31.61 -10.39
N GLN A 149 40.85 31.25 -9.21
CA GLN A 149 39.47 31.53 -8.81
C GLN A 149 39.19 33.03 -8.59
N ILE A 150 40.18 33.82 -8.23
CA ILE A 150 40.04 35.26 -8.09
C ILE A 150 39.70 35.91 -9.44
N GLN A 151 40.37 35.46 -10.53
CA GLN A 151 40.07 35.94 -11.86
C GLN A 151 38.64 35.53 -12.30
N GLU A 152 38.25 34.26 -12.06
CA GLU A 152 36.88 33.79 -12.29
C GLU A 152 35.86 34.63 -11.53
N LEU A 153 36.12 35.02 -10.29
CA LEU A 153 35.28 35.87 -9.45
C LEU A 153 35.07 37.28 -10.04
N ILE A 154 36.12 37.86 -10.59
CA ILE A 154 36.07 39.18 -11.22
C ILE A 154 35.23 39.14 -12.50
N ASP A 155 35.34 38.07 -13.27
CA ASP A 155 34.68 37.88 -14.57
C ASP A 155 33.23 37.33 -14.44
N GLN A 156 32.81 36.94 -13.23
CA GLN A 156 31.48 36.38 -12.99
C GLN A 156 30.34 37.40 -13.20
N LYS A 157 29.17 36.87 -13.57
CA LYS A 157 27.92 37.62 -13.72
C LYS A 157 27.44 38.18 -12.36
N PRO A 158 26.67 39.25 -12.34
CA PRO A 158 26.20 39.89 -11.08
C PRO A 158 25.47 38.94 -10.12
N ASN A 159 24.68 37.98 -10.67
CA ASN A 159 23.96 37.01 -9.84
C ASN A 159 24.89 36.00 -9.12
N GLU A 160 25.98 35.61 -9.76
CA GLU A 160 26.98 34.73 -9.18
C GLU A 160 27.82 35.46 -8.13
N ARG A 161 28.18 36.72 -8.38
CA ARG A 161 28.84 37.61 -7.37
C ARG A 161 27.95 37.81 -6.15
N ARG A 162 26.65 38.01 -6.33
CA ARG A 162 25.70 38.10 -5.22
C ARG A 162 25.74 36.88 -4.34
N ARG A 163 25.74 35.67 -4.94
CA ARG A 163 25.82 34.39 -4.21
C ARG A 163 27.08 34.31 -3.33
N ILE A 164 28.21 34.77 -3.84
CA ILE A 164 29.46 34.81 -3.07
C ILE A 164 29.36 35.75 -1.86
N LEU A 165 28.68 36.89 -2.02
CA LEU A 165 28.43 37.81 -0.90
C LEU A 165 27.48 37.18 0.13
N GLU A 166 26.46 36.43 -0.34
CA GLU A 166 25.56 35.68 0.53
C GLU A 166 26.28 34.54 1.28
N ASP A 167 27.21 33.85 0.61
CA ASP A 167 28.06 32.83 1.24
C ASP A 167 29.00 33.46 2.27
N ALA A 168 29.62 34.61 1.95
CA ALA A 168 30.49 35.33 2.86
C ALA A 168 29.75 35.92 4.10
N ALA A 169 28.48 36.30 3.90
CA ALA A 169 27.61 36.76 4.97
C ALA A 169 27.02 35.62 5.83
N GLY A 170 27.27 34.35 5.49
CA GLY A 170 26.78 33.21 6.24
C GLY A 170 25.27 32.89 6.07
N ILE A 171 24.63 33.55 5.09
CA ILE A 171 23.17 33.37 4.88
C ILE A 171 22.81 32.28 3.87
N SER A 172 23.80 31.70 3.20
CA SER A 172 23.58 30.62 2.23
C SER A 172 22.92 29.37 2.85
N GLY A 173 23.28 29.02 4.08
CA GLY A 173 22.66 27.97 4.85
C GLY A 173 21.17 28.20 5.10
N LEU A 174 20.77 29.44 5.36
CA LEU A 174 19.36 29.81 5.53
C LEU A 174 18.56 29.64 4.23
N HIS A 175 19.13 29.98 3.08
CA HIS A 175 18.49 29.79 1.78
C HIS A 175 18.27 28.30 1.46
N VAL A 176 19.23 27.46 1.78
CA VAL A 176 19.12 25.99 1.60
C VAL A 176 18.01 25.44 2.50
N ARG A 177 17.98 25.81 3.77
CA ARG A 177 16.93 25.37 4.70
C ARG A 177 15.55 25.87 4.31
N ARG A 178 15.43 27.11 3.87
CA ARG A 178 14.17 27.67 3.37
C ARG A 178 13.67 26.89 2.16
N HIS A 179 14.52 26.65 1.18
CA HIS A 179 14.17 25.87 -0.01
C HIS A 179 13.74 24.44 0.35
N GLU A 180 14.42 23.81 1.29
CA GLU A 180 14.03 22.49 1.79
C GLU A 180 12.66 22.51 2.48
N ALA A 181 12.41 23.52 3.31
CA ALA A 181 11.11 23.69 3.95
C ALA A 181 10.00 23.91 2.92
N GLU A 182 10.24 24.72 1.88
CA GLU A 182 9.30 24.94 0.77
C GLU A 182 9.00 23.64 0.02
N LEU A 183 10.01 22.80 -0.26
CA LEU A 183 9.80 21.48 -0.88
C LEU A 183 9.00 20.53 0.01
N ARG A 184 9.27 20.53 1.32
CA ARG A 184 8.50 19.70 2.28
C ARG A 184 7.05 20.17 2.38
N ILE A 185 6.81 21.49 2.41
CA ILE A 185 5.46 22.07 2.41
C ILE A 185 4.71 21.65 1.14
N LYS A 186 5.31 21.81 -0.03
CA LYS A 186 4.70 21.41 -1.31
C LYS A 186 4.38 19.90 -1.36
N SER A 187 5.28 19.07 -0.81
CA SER A 187 5.03 17.63 -0.71
C SER A 187 3.89 17.31 0.26
N ALA A 188 3.80 18.05 1.38
CA ALA A 188 2.69 17.90 2.33
C ALA A 188 1.36 18.33 1.71
N GLU A 189 1.32 19.45 0.97
CA GLU A 189 0.14 19.91 0.23
C GLU A 189 -0.36 18.85 -0.76
N THR A 190 0.55 18.29 -1.57
CA THR A 190 0.21 17.19 -2.50
C THR A 190 -0.36 15.96 -1.78
N ASN A 191 0.19 15.63 -0.60
CA ASN A 191 -0.32 14.53 0.21
C ASN A 191 -1.71 14.82 0.80
N ILE A 192 -1.97 16.07 1.19
CA ILE A 192 -3.29 16.53 1.66
C ILE A 192 -4.32 16.40 0.55
N ASP A 193 -4.02 16.89 -0.65
CA ASP A 193 -4.91 16.79 -1.82
C ASP A 193 -5.27 15.32 -2.11
N ARG A 194 -4.27 14.43 -2.04
CA ARG A 194 -4.49 12.99 -2.22
C ARG A 194 -5.37 12.38 -1.13
N LEU A 195 -5.19 12.81 0.12
CA LEU A 195 -6.03 12.37 1.24
C LEU A 195 -7.47 12.87 1.09
N ASP A 196 -7.66 14.10 0.61
CA ASP A 196 -9.01 14.64 0.33
C ASP A 196 -9.73 13.84 -0.74
N ASP A 197 -9.03 13.39 -1.78
CA ASP A 197 -9.61 12.55 -2.82
C ASP A 197 -10.01 11.16 -2.28
N ILE A 198 -9.16 10.55 -1.46
CA ILE A 198 -9.46 9.29 -0.76
C ILE A 198 -10.69 9.47 0.16
N LEU A 199 -10.78 10.57 0.89
CA LEU A 199 -11.92 10.86 1.76
C LEU A 199 -13.22 11.01 0.97
N LYS A 200 -13.19 11.68 -0.20
CA LYS A 200 -14.36 11.78 -1.10
C LYS A 200 -14.80 10.40 -1.60
N GLU A 201 -13.85 9.56 -1.99
CA GLU A 201 -14.13 8.20 -2.44
C GLU A 201 -14.74 7.36 -1.31
N LEU A 202 -14.14 7.36 -0.13
CA LEU A 202 -14.67 6.66 1.05
C LEU A 202 -16.09 7.16 1.41
N ALA A 203 -16.33 8.47 1.37
CA ALA A 203 -17.64 9.02 1.62
C ALA A 203 -18.69 8.55 0.60
N SER A 204 -18.28 8.33 -0.66
CA SER A 204 -19.16 7.77 -1.69
C SER A 204 -19.45 6.29 -1.44
N GLN A 205 -18.45 5.51 -1.04
CA GLN A 205 -18.58 4.09 -0.67
C GLN A 205 -19.51 3.91 0.55
N VAL A 206 -19.33 4.73 1.59
CA VAL A 206 -20.21 4.72 2.78
C VAL A 206 -21.67 5.01 2.40
N ARG A 207 -21.90 5.98 1.51
CA ARG A 207 -23.26 6.28 1.01
C ARG A 207 -23.86 5.08 0.25
N SER A 208 -23.09 4.44 -0.61
CA SER A 208 -23.48 3.23 -1.35
C SER A 208 -23.82 2.08 -0.40
N LEU A 209 -22.94 1.79 0.57
CA LEU A 209 -23.15 0.75 1.57
C LEU A 209 -24.37 1.01 2.44
N ASN A 210 -24.61 2.26 2.85
CA ASN A 210 -25.82 2.63 3.59
C ASN A 210 -27.09 2.41 2.75
N LYS A 211 -27.05 2.68 1.45
CA LYS A 211 -28.18 2.38 0.56
C LYS A 211 -28.42 0.87 0.47
N GLN A 212 -27.40 0.08 0.25
CA GLN A 212 -27.48 -1.39 0.21
C GLN A 212 -27.99 -1.97 1.54
N SER A 213 -27.54 -1.46 2.67
CA SER A 213 -28.02 -1.87 3.99
C SER A 213 -29.54 -1.61 4.18
N ARG A 214 -30.01 -0.45 3.72
CA ARG A 214 -31.46 -0.14 3.74
C ARG A 214 -32.26 -1.06 2.82
N GLU A 215 -31.75 -1.35 1.65
CA GLU A 215 -32.37 -2.27 0.68
C GLU A 215 -32.39 -3.70 1.24
N ALA A 216 -31.30 -4.18 1.83
CA ALA A 216 -31.22 -5.48 2.48
C ALA A 216 -32.21 -5.60 3.66
N SER A 217 -32.34 -4.55 4.47
CA SER A 217 -33.33 -4.51 5.56
C SER A 217 -34.77 -4.55 5.04
N ARG A 218 -35.04 -3.82 3.96
CA ARG A 218 -36.36 -3.87 3.30
C ARG A 218 -36.67 -5.26 2.74
N TYR A 219 -35.67 -5.88 2.08
CA TYR A 219 -35.80 -7.23 1.55
C TYR A 219 -36.09 -8.25 2.65
N LYS A 220 -35.37 -8.17 3.79
CA LYS A 220 -35.59 -9.05 4.94
C LYS A 220 -37.02 -8.91 5.48
N ASN A 221 -37.49 -7.70 5.66
CA ASN A 221 -38.83 -7.44 6.16
C ASN A 221 -39.92 -7.89 5.17
N LEU A 222 -39.70 -7.68 3.88
CA LEU A 222 -40.62 -8.11 2.84
C LEU A 222 -40.66 -9.66 2.73
N SER A 223 -39.49 -10.31 2.76
CA SER A 223 -39.38 -11.76 2.75
C SER A 223 -40.08 -12.41 3.95
N GLN A 224 -39.98 -11.79 5.12
CA GLN A 224 -40.69 -12.25 6.31
C GLN A 224 -42.20 -12.12 6.12
N LYS A 225 -42.72 -10.99 5.64
CA LYS A 225 -44.14 -10.79 5.35
C LYS A 225 -44.65 -11.78 4.29
N ILE A 226 -43.87 -12.05 3.26
CA ILE A 226 -44.23 -13.05 2.25
C ILE A 226 -44.41 -14.42 2.92
N ARG A 227 -43.42 -14.86 3.74
CA ARG A 227 -43.53 -16.13 4.48
C ARG A 227 -44.77 -16.18 5.40
N GLU A 228 -45.04 -15.12 6.13
CA GLU A 228 -46.22 -15.04 7.00
C GLU A 228 -47.53 -15.15 6.20
N THR A 229 -47.62 -14.46 5.06
CA THR A 229 -48.79 -14.51 4.19
C THR A 229 -48.92 -15.87 3.49
N GLU A 230 -47.82 -16.53 3.07
CA GLU A 230 -47.82 -17.88 2.52
C GLU A 230 -48.32 -18.90 3.54
N ILE A 231 -47.85 -18.81 4.80
CA ILE A 231 -48.32 -19.67 5.89
C ILE A 231 -49.85 -19.50 6.12
N LEU A 232 -50.30 -18.27 6.15
CA LEU A 232 -51.74 -17.99 6.30
C LEU A 232 -52.56 -18.52 5.12
N LEU A 233 -52.04 -18.37 3.93
CA LEU A 233 -52.68 -18.89 2.71
C LEU A 233 -52.75 -20.43 2.71
N LEU A 234 -51.68 -21.10 3.11
CA LEU A 234 -51.62 -22.55 3.25
C LEU A 234 -52.59 -23.04 4.35
N ALA A 235 -52.60 -22.34 5.51
CA ALA A 235 -53.52 -22.69 6.58
C ALA A 235 -55.01 -22.54 6.16
N LYS A 236 -55.31 -21.48 5.40
CA LYS A 236 -56.65 -21.28 4.84
C LYS A 236 -57.01 -22.38 3.84
N LYS A 237 -56.11 -22.70 2.92
CA LYS A 237 -56.30 -23.81 1.94
C LYS A 237 -56.50 -25.15 2.65
N TYR A 238 -55.64 -25.44 3.64
CA TYR A 238 -55.78 -26.67 4.44
C TYR A 238 -57.16 -26.79 5.09
N LYS A 239 -57.60 -25.67 5.75
CA LYS A 239 -58.91 -25.67 6.39
C LYS A 239 -60.08 -25.83 5.41
N THR A 240 -59.99 -25.26 4.20
CA THR A 240 -60.96 -25.44 3.15
C THR A 240 -61.02 -26.92 2.67
N ILE A 241 -59.86 -27.50 2.42
CA ILE A 241 -59.74 -28.91 2.01
C ILE A 241 -60.25 -29.84 3.13
N GLU A 242 -59.93 -29.53 4.38
CA GLU A 242 -60.41 -30.30 5.53
C GLU A 242 -61.95 -30.29 5.62
N LEU A 243 -62.60 -29.12 5.38
CA LEU A 243 -64.03 -29.02 5.32
C LEU A 243 -64.65 -29.82 4.14
N GLU A 244 -64.04 -29.69 2.94
CA GLU A 244 -64.47 -30.45 1.78
C GLU A 244 -64.30 -31.97 1.98
N CYS A 245 -63.22 -32.38 2.67
CA CYS A 245 -63.02 -33.78 3.04
C CYS A 245 -64.11 -34.32 3.96
N LYS A 246 -64.44 -33.53 5.02
CA LYS A 246 -65.53 -33.89 5.95
C LYS A 246 -66.87 -33.96 5.26
N GLU A 247 -67.21 -32.98 4.41
CA GLU A 247 -68.43 -33.00 3.63
C GLU A 247 -68.50 -34.24 2.69
N ASN A 248 -67.38 -34.61 2.06
CA ASN A 248 -67.31 -35.78 1.21
C ASN A 248 -67.35 -37.07 2.00
N GLU A 249 -66.75 -37.13 3.21
CA GLU A 249 -66.90 -38.29 4.11
C GLU A 249 -68.34 -38.48 4.58
N GLU A 250 -69.05 -37.40 4.94
CA GLU A 250 -70.46 -37.45 5.30
C GLU A 250 -71.33 -37.92 4.13
N LYS A 251 -71.05 -37.39 2.92
CA LYS A 251 -71.71 -37.85 1.69
C LYS A 251 -71.47 -39.34 1.40
N LEU A 252 -70.18 -39.73 1.60
CA LEU A 252 -69.79 -41.12 1.41
C LEU A 252 -70.45 -42.06 2.42
N HIS A 253 -70.52 -41.57 3.69
CA HIS A 253 -71.24 -42.33 4.73
C HIS A 253 -72.76 -42.45 4.42
N SER A 254 -73.41 -41.34 4.01
CA SER A 254 -74.85 -41.40 3.61
C SER A 254 -75.10 -42.27 2.44
N LEU A 255 -74.22 -42.20 1.42
CA LEU A 255 -74.31 -43.11 0.22
C LEU A 255 -74.04 -44.52 0.59
N ASN A 256 -73.14 -44.85 1.52
CA ASN A 256 -72.90 -46.22 1.99
C ASN A 256 -74.08 -46.77 2.75
N VAL A 257 -74.72 -45.93 3.58
CA VAL A 257 -75.96 -46.33 4.28
C VAL A 257 -77.08 -46.55 3.29
N GLU A 258 -77.23 -45.72 2.26
CA GLU A 258 -78.20 -45.86 1.22
C GLU A 258 -77.93 -47.15 0.36
N HIS A 259 -76.65 -47.37 0.03
CA HIS A 259 -76.18 -48.57 -0.65
C HIS A 259 -76.47 -49.83 0.17
N GLN A 260 -76.16 -49.80 1.51
CA GLN A 260 -76.51 -50.96 2.37
C GLN A 260 -78.04 -51.24 2.40
N ASN A 261 -78.82 -50.10 2.46
CA ASN A 261 -80.28 -50.24 2.41
C ASN A 261 -80.76 -50.80 1.09
N ILE A 262 -80.14 -50.36 -0.03
CA ILE A 262 -80.44 -50.89 -1.37
C ILE A 262 -79.97 -52.37 -1.48
N VAL A 263 -78.74 -52.69 -0.99
CA VAL A 263 -78.25 -54.09 -0.97
C VAL A 263 -79.18 -55.01 -0.13
N ARG A 264 -79.66 -54.53 1.04
CA ARG A 264 -80.65 -55.24 1.86
C ARG A 264 -81.96 -55.44 1.08
N SER A 265 -82.44 -54.38 0.41
CA SER A 265 -83.64 -54.47 -0.42
C SER A 265 -83.46 -55.40 -1.59
N VAL A 266 -82.27 -55.33 -2.20
CA VAL A 266 -81.90 -56.27 -3.30
C VAL A 266 -81.73 -57.70 -2.78
N SER A 267 -81.09 -57.89 -1.60
CA SER A 267 -81.04 -59.22 -0.94
C SER A 267 -82.35 -59.74 -0.56
N ASN A 268 -83.27 -58.89 -0.03
CA ASN A 268 -84.63 -59.27 0.26
C ASN A 268 -85.43 -59.63 -1.02
N LYS A 269 -85.19 -58.86 -2.10
CA LYS A 269 -85.77 -59.23 -3.41
C LYS A 269 -85.12 -60.41 -4.03
N LYS A 270 -83.87 -60.74 -3.75
CA LYS A 270 -83.13 -61.91 -4.20
C LYS A 270 -83.60 -63.22 -3.54
N THR A 271 -84.09 -63.07 -2.32
CA THR A 271 -84.80 -64.21 -1.66
C THR A 271 -86.18 -64.45 -2.29
N GLU A 272 -86.72 -63.42 -2.99
CA GLU A 272 -87.98 -63.58 -3.74
C GLU A 272 -87.79 -63.98 -5.19
N GLU A 273 -86.63 -63.75 -5.77
CA GLU A 273 -86.28 -64.05 -7.14
C GLU A 273 -85.01 -64.85 -7.24
N LEU A 274 -85.10 -66.18 -7.05
CA LEU A 274 -84.02 -67.11 -7.30
C LEU A 274 -83.63 -67.21 -8.81
N ASN A 275 -84.13 -66.24 -9.60
CA ASN A 275 -83.97 -66.21 -11.05
C ASN A 275 -83.12 -65.03 -11.62
N ILE A 276 -82.43 -64.28 -10.80
CA ILE A 276 -81.60 -63.24 -11.40
C ILE A 276 -80.10 -63.60 -11.26
N GLN A 277 -79.76 -64.79 -11.77
CA GLN A 277 -78.37 -65.18 -11.88
C GLN A 277 -77.63 -64.54 -13.07
N GLU A 278 -78.32 -63.70 -13.85
CA GLU A 278 -77.74 -63.02 -15.01
C GLU A 278 -77.27 -61.59 -14.76
N SER A 279 -77.58 -60.97 -13.61
CA SER A 279 -77.14 -59.60 -13.38
C SER A 279 -75.79 -59.49 -12.63
N LEU A 280 -75.19 -60.63 -12.27
CA LEU A 280 -73.88 -60.64 -11.59
C LEU A 280 -72.71 -60.12 -12.43
N PRO A 281 -72.62 -60.17 -13.76
CA PRO A 281 -71.54 -59.62 -14.54
C PRO A 281 -71.54 -58.13 -14.62
N GLU A 282 -72.75 -57.49 -14.58
CA GLU A 282 -72.79 -55.96 -14.68
C GLU A 282 -72.36 -55.24 -13.38
N LEU A 283 -72.65 -55.85 -12.23
CA LEU A 283 -72.24 -55.30 -10.95
C LEU A 283 -70.70 -55.38 -10.75
N LYS A 284 -70.04 -56.35 -11.32
CA LYS A 284 -68.58 -56.51 -11.35
C LYS A 284 -67.91 -55.47 -12.23
N LYS A 285 -68.56 -55.02 -13.28
CA LYS A 285 -68.03 -53.96 -14.17
C LYS A 285 -68.01 -52.61 -13.49
N GLY A 286 -69.06 -52.29 -12.70
CA GLY A 286 -69.13 -51.06 -11.95
C GLY A 286 -68.08 -50.93 -10.80
N SER A 287 -67.73 -52.11 -10.19
CA SER A 287 -66.69 -52.12 -9.12
C SER A 287 -65.27 -51.91 -9.69
N ASN A 288 -65.01 -52.46 -10.90
CA ASN A 288 -63.68 -52.23 -11.52
C ASN A 288 -63.50 -50.80 -12.05
N ASP A 289 -64.58 -50.18 -12.53
CA ASP A 289 -64.52 -48.78 -12.99
C ASP A 289 -64.34 -47.84 -11.81
N SER A 290 -64.90 -48.12 -10.64
CA SER A 290 -64.68 -47.32 -9.41
C SER A 290 -63.22 -47.43 -8.86
N SER A 291 -62.66 -48.67 -8.95
CA SER A 291 -61.25 -48.84 -8.50
C SER A 291 -60.26 -48.22 -9.49
N ALA A 292 -60.56 -48.12 -10.77
CA ALA A 292 -59.77 -47.44 -11.77
C ALA A 292 -59.81 -45.89 -11.56
N ILE A 293 -60.93 -45.36 -11.11
CA ILE A 293 -61.03 -43.91 -10.77
C ILE A 293 -60.28 -43.59 -9.46
N LEU A 294 -60.34 -44.51 -8.48
CA LEU A 294 -59.61 -44.32 -7.22
C LEU A 294 -58.09 -44.34 -7.43
N GLN A 295 -57.59 -45.24 -8.30
CA GLN A 295 -56.18 -45.27 -8.67
C GLN A 295 -55.73 -44.00 -9.41
N ARG A 296 -56.54 -43.37 -10.23
CA ARG A 296 -56.25 -42.11 -10.88
C ARG A 296 -56.17 -40.96 -9.87
N LEU A 297 -57.02 -40.90 -8.89
CA LEU A 297 -56.99 -39.85 -7.83
C LEU A 297 -55.78 -40.02 -6.91
N ILE A 298 -55.33 -41.23 -6.63
CA ILE A 298 -54.10 -41.46 -5.86
C ILE A 298 -52.85 -40.99 -6.63
N ILE A 299 -52.81 -41.27 -7.95
CA ILE A 299 -51.69 -40.79 -8.80
C ILE A 299 -51.69 -39.26 -8.94
N GLU A 300 -52.84 -38.60 -8.94
CA GLU A 300 -52.90 -37.13 -8.91
C GLU A 300 -52.49 -36.56 -7.54
N MET A 301 -52.85 -37.18 -6.44
CA MET A 301 -52.35 -36.79 -5.11
C MET A 301 -50.82 -36.94 -4.99
N GLU A 302 -50.25 -38.06 -5.47
CA GLU A 302 -48.80 -38.23 -5.47
C GLU A 302 -48.06 -37.25 -6.40
N ARG A 303 -48.69 -36.76 -7.46
CA ARG A 303 -48.14 -35.66 -8.29
C ARG A 303 -48.16 -34.33 -7.58
N PHE A 304 -49.19 -34.00 -6.83
CA PHE A 304 -49.24 -32.78 -6.01
C PHE A 304 -48.22 -32.78 -4.87
N ASP A 305 -47.93 -33.92 -4.26
CA ASP A 305 -46.90 -34.02 -3.20
C ASP A 305 -45.46 -33.90 -3.78
N ASN A 306 -45.21 -34.33 -4.99
CA ASN A 306 -43.92 -34.18 -5.66
C ASN A 306 -43.66 -32.75 -6.21
N ASP A 307 -44.70 -31.95 -6.49
CA ASP A 307 -44.57 -30.56 -6.92
C ASP A 307 -44.31 -29.61 -5.74
N GLN A 308 -44.34 -30.09 -4.48
CA GLN A 308 -44.01 -29.31 -3.27
C GLN A 308 -42.53 -29.37 -2.84
N ILE A 309 -41.66 -30.05 -3.58
CA ILE A 309 -40.22 -30.00 -3.34
C ILE A 309 -39.70 -28.66 -3.89
N PRO A 310 -39.13 -27.79 -3.05
CA PRO A 310 -38.77 -26.45 -3.47
C PRO A 310 -37.64 -26.49 -4.52
N VAL A 311 -37.93 -25.89 -5.66
CA VAL A 311 -36.92 -25.51 -6.62
C VAL A 311 -36.07 -24.39 -5.97
N SER A 312 -35.10 -24.82 -5.22
CA SER A 312 -34.05 -23.93 -4.73
C SER A 312 -32.74 -24.46 -5.27
N TYR A 313 -32.01 -23.54 -5.91
CA TYR A 313 -30.68 -23.72 -6.46
C TYR A 313 -30.56 -24.34 -7.87
N THR A 314 -30.75 -23.48 -8.87
CA THR A 314 -29.84 -23.41 -10.02
C THR A 314 -30.12 -22.14 -10.80
N HIS A 315 -29.46 -21.05 -10.46
CA HIS A 315 -29.12 -19.98 -11.40
C HIS A 315 -28.11 -19.04 -10.75
N LEU A 316 -26.86 -19.45 -10.78
CA LEU A 316 -25.73 -18.51 -10.74
C LEU A 316 -24.49 -19.19 -11.28
N THR A 317 -24.43 -19.30 -12.58
CA THR A 317 -23.16 -19.28 -13.30
C THR A 317 -23.43 -18.79 -14.71
N LEU A 318 -23.17 -17.51 -14.92
CA LEU A 318 -22.94 -16.98 -16.25
C LEU A 318 -21.46 -17.11 -16.58
N PRO A 319 -21.09 -17.65 -17.72
CA PRO A 319 -19.71 -17.60 -18.18
C PRO A 319 -19.47 -16.25 -18.83
N THR A 320 -18.51 -15.52 -18.29
CA THR A 320 -17.80 -14.48 -19.02
C THR A 320 -17.10 -15.06 -20.22
N LYS A 321 -17.40 -14.55 -21.38
CA LYS A 321 -16.59 -14.73 -22.57
C LYS A 321 -16.31 -13.38 -23.22
N ALA A 322 -15.01 -13.20 -23.45
CA ALA A 322 -14.28 -12.31 -24.34
C ALA A 322 -14.09 -10.87 -23.88
#